data_dd899d22c368e872ad8329c743aa4c5b
#
_entry.id   dd899d22c368e872ad8329c743aa4c5b
#
_cell.length_a   1.000
_cell.length_b   1.000
_cell.length_c   1.000
_cell.angle_alpha   90.00
_cell.angle_beta   90.00
_cell.angle_gamma   90.00
#
_symmetry.space_group_name_H-M   'P 1'
#
loop_
_entity.id
_entity.type
_entity.pdbx_description
1 polymer ?
#
loop_
_entity_poly.entity_id
_entity_poly.type
_entity_poly.pdbx_seq_one_letter_code
_entity_poly.pdbx_strand_id
1 'polypeptide(L)'
;MAVELFNDGSHIVHAFYDLVDDSASGAVQCNQFLIVDNGHGALIDPGGNMTYSGLLMDMQRYFSSKDLDYILASHADPDILASVNKWFVASSCKVMISSLWTRFVPHLTTGKDNTHRILGIPDQGTVIRLGNSKLLALPAHFLHAEGNFQFYDPVSKILFSGDLGTSLIPHEQAAEPVTDFYSHVRHMEAFHRRYIVSRKVCRFWANMVRQLDIEQIVPQHGARFVGRQAVQDFISWVEGLECGVDLMTQNAYQVPN
;
A
#
# COMPACT_ATOMS: atom_id res chain seq x y z
N MET A 1 7.55 6.99 13.53
CA MET A 1 8.64 6.04 13.95
C MET A 1 8.94 5.10 12.78
N ALA A 2 10.23 4.84 12.48
CA ALA A 2 10.62 3.87 11.47
C ALA A 2 10.90 2.50 12.12
N VAL A 3 10.46 1.43 11.48
CA VAL A 3 10.70 0.03 11.89
C VAL A 3 11.39 -0.68 10.73
N GLU A 4 12.49 -1.35 11.00
CA GLU A 4 13.17 -2.21 10.03
C GLU A 4 12.40 -3.54 9.93
N LEU A 5 11.86 -3.84 8.75
CA LEU A 5 11.10 -5.08 8.50
C LEU A 5 11.99 -6.20 7.98
N PHE A 6 13.06 -5.84 7.26
CA PHE A 6 14.04 -6.78 6.69
C PHE A 6 15.39 -6.08 6.48
N ASN A 7 16.48 -6.82 6.68
CA ASN A 7 17.83 -6.34 6.38
C ASN A 7 18.80 -7.52 6.20
N ASP A 8 19.40 -7.67 5.01
CA ASP A 8 20.47 -8.64 4.72
C ASP A 8 21.83 -7.96 4.47
N GLY A 9 21.89 -6.63 4.68
CA GLY A 9 23.07 -5.79 4.45
C GLY A 9 23.07 -5.12 3.07
N SER A 10 22.46 -5.69 2.04
CA SER A 10 22.36 -5.15 0.68
C SER A 10 20.93 -4.77 0.29
N HIS A 11 19.97 -5.45 0.86
CA HIS A 11 18.55 -5.24 0.69
C HIS A 11 17.90 -4.92 2.04
N ILE A 12 17.24 -3.77 2.15
CA ILE A 12 16.70 -3.27 3.41
C ILE A 12 15.26 -2.78 3.17
N VAL A 13 14.36 -3.12 4.10
CA VAL A 13 12.98 -2.66 4.07
C VAL A 13 12.64 -1.96 5.37
N HIS A 14 12.23 -0.70 5.27
CA HIS A 14 11.72 0.10 6.38
C HIS A 14 10.24 0.39 6.21
N ALA A 15 9.50 0.34 7.32
CA ALA A 15 8.15 0.87 7.43
C ALA A 15 8.15 2.12 8.32
N PHE A 16 7.37 3.11 7.91
CA PHE A 16 7.17 4.34 8.67
C PHE A 16 5.74 4.36 9.18
N TYR A 17 5.60 4.41 10.48
CA TYR A 17 4.33 4.45 11.19
C TYR A 17 4.19 5.79 11.91
N ASP A 18 2.96 6.17 12.23
CA ASP A 18 2.68 7.28 13.14
C ASP A 18 3.22 8.64 12.64
N LEU A 19 3.06 8.90 11.34
CA LEU A 19 3.43 10.19 10.73
C LEU A 19 2.26 11.17 10.66
N VAL A 20 1.04 10.72 10.95
CA VAL A 20 -0.17 11.54 11.03
C VAL A 20 -0.81 11.32 12.39
N ASP A 21 -0.99 12.39 13.15
CA ASP A 21 -1.77 12.35 14.37
C ASP A 21 -3.26 12.38 14.00
N ASP A 22 -3.90 11.24 13.99
CA ASP A 22 -5.32 11.07 13.69
C ASP A 22 -6.22 11.64 14.79
N SER A 23 -5.75 11.66 16.04
CA SER A 23 -6.48 12.22 17.17
C SER A 23 -6.69 13.73 17.06
N ALA A 24 -5.71 14.42 16.50
CA ALA A 24 -5.75 15.89 16.34
C ALA A 24 -6.37 16.34 15.01
N SER A 25 -6.21 15.55 13.94
CA SER A 25 -6.58 15.94 12.58
C SER A 25 -7.83 15.26 12.05
N GLY A 26 -8.27 14.17 12.66
CA GLY A 26 -9.32 13.28 12.12
C GLY A 26 -8.89 12.55 10.84
N ALA A 27 -7.61 12.59 10.49
CA ALA A 27 -7.06 11.87 9.34
C ALA A 27 -6.79 10.41 9.71
N VAL A 28 -6.95 9.52 8.74
CA VAL A 28 -6.69 8.09 8.95
C VAL A 28 -5.18 7.87 9.07
N GLN A 29 -4.77 7.06 10.07
CA GLN A 29 -3.39 6.60 10.21
C GLN A 29 -2.98 5.81 8.96
N CYS A 30 -1.78 6.05 8.43
CA CYS A 30 -1.26 5.36 7.27
C CYS A 30 0.23 5.01 7.41
N ASN A 31 0.60 3.90 6.78
CA ASN A 31 1.95 3.36 6.76
C ASN A 31 2.59 3.63 5.40
N GLN A 32 3.87 3.96 5.38
CA GLN A 32 4.66 4.12 4.17
C GLN A 32 5.85 3.17 4.23
N PHE A 33 6.33 2.70 3.06
CA PHE A 33 7.37 1.70 3.04
C PHE A 33 8.50 2.11 2.09
N LEU A 34 9.74 1.99 2.57
CA LEU A 34 10.94 2.21 1.78
C LEU A 34 11.67 0.88 1.58
N ILE A 35 11.95 0.54 0.34
CA ILE A 35 12.81 -0.57 -0.05
C ILE A 35 14.09 0.01 -0.62
N VAL A 36 15.23 -0.41 -0.11
CA VAL A 36 16.55 -0.04 -0.62
C VAL A 36 17.29 -1.30 -1.04
N ASP A 37 17.74 -1.37 -2.28
CA ASP A 37 18.55 -2.47 -2.79
C ASP A 37 19.81 -1.93 -3.46
N ASN A 38 20.98 -2.22 -2.89
CA ASN A 38 22.29 -1.83 -3.44
C ASN A 38 22.37 -0.33 -3.82
N GLY A 39 21.83 0.55 -2.99
CA GLY A 39 21.83 2.01 -3.17
C GLY A 39 20.73 2.56 -4.08
N HIS A 40 19.79 1.73 -4.51
CA HIS A 40 18.59 2.09 -5.26
C HIS A 40 17.36 2.08 -4.36
N GLY A 41 16.47 3.07 -4.44
CA GLY A 41 15.33 3.23 -3.55
C GLY A 41 13.98 3.19 -4.23
N ALA A 42 13.01 2.49 -3.63
CA ALA A 42 11.59 2.55 -3.98
C ALA A 42 10.76 2.88 -2.75
N LEU A 43 9.91 3.90 -2.85
CA LEU A 43 8.98 4.33 -1.80
C LEU A 43 7.57 3.90 -2.18
N ILE A 44 6.97 3.04 -1.38
CA ILE A 44 5.60 2.54 -1.60
C ILE A 44 4.63 3.41 -0.80
N ASP A 45 3.58 3.87 -1.46
CA ASP A 45 2.47 4.64 -0.92
C ASP A 45 2.95 5.83 -0.06
N PRO A 46 3.54 6.88 -0.69
CA PRO A 46 4.29 7.94 0.00
C PRO A 46 3.42 8.86 0.86
N GLY A 47 2.13 8.60 0.92
CA GLY A 47 1.21 9.36 1.73
C GLY A 47 0.74 10.67 1.11
N GLY A 48 -0.21 11.29 1.78
CA GLY A 48 -0.78 12.57 1.42
C GLY A 48 0.09 13.77 1.85
N ASN A 49 -0.49 14.95 1.75
CA ASN A 49 0.20 16.20 2.11
C ASN A 49 0.56 16.29 3.59
N MET A 50 -0.17 15.62 4.47
CA MET A 50 0.06 15.63 5.92
C MET A 50 1.28 14.79 6.30
N THR A 51 1.52 13.68 5.63
CA THR A 51 2.63 12.76 5.91
C THR A 51 3.96 13.20 5.33
N TYR A 52 3.96 13.98 4.24
CA TYR A 52 5.16 14.27 3.43
C TYR A 52 6.36 14.75 4.25
N SER A 53 6.19 15.75 5.09
CA SER A 53 7.32 16.36 5.81
C SER A 53 7.92 15.41 6.84
N GLY A 54 7.07 14.70 7.59
CA GLY A 54 7.50 13.69 8.55
C GLY A 54 8.20 12.52 7.85
N LEU A 55 7.62 12.02 6.77
CA LEU A 55 8.19 10.93 5.99
C LEU A 55 9.55 11.31 5.38
N LEU A 56 9.66 12.50 4.79
CA LEU A 56 10.93 12.97 4.23
C LEU A 56 12.02 13.06 5.29
N MET A 57 11.71 13.62 6.46
CA MET A 57 12.67 13.74 7.57
C MET A 57 13.11 12.39 8.12
N ASP A 58 12.18 11.46 8.31
CA ASP A 58 12.50 10.14 8.85
C ASP A 58 13.22 9.27 7.82
N MET A 59 12.78 9.30 6.56
CA MET A 59 13.42 8.57 5.47
C MET A 59 14.88 8.98 5.25
N GLN A 60 15.19 10.27 5.34
CA GLN A 60 16.56 10.79 5.12
C GLN A 60 17.60 10.26 6.13
N ARG A 61 17.17 9.65 7.24
CA ARG A 61 18.07 8.97 8.18
C ARG A 61 18.60 7.64 7.64
N TYR A 62 17.90 7.06 6.67
CA TYR A 62 18.17 5.73 6.10
C TYR A 62 18.53 5.81 4.63
N PHE A 63 17.93 6.75 3.89
CA PHE A 63 18.10 6.86 2.45
C PHE A 63 17.85 8.30 1.97
N SER A 64 18.69 8.77 1.05
CA SER A 64 18.54 10.12 0.47
C SER A 64 17.37 10.15 -0.52
N SER A 65 16.48 11.13 -0.38
CA SER A 65 15.40 11.32 -1.36
C SER A 65 15.90 11.59 -2.78
N LYS A 66 17.13 12.11 -2.94
CA LYS A 66 17.74 12.38 -4.26
C LYS A 66 18.06 11.09 -5.02
N ASP A 67 18.32 10.01 -4.30
CA ASP A 67 18.69 8.71 -4.84
C ASP A 67 17.47 7.78 -5.02
N LEU A 68 16.24 8.31 -4.78
CA LEU A 68 15.00 7.58 -4.97
C LEU A 68 14.73 7.35 -6.47
N ASP A 69 14.61 6.09 -6.88
CA ASP A 69 14.29 5.71 -8.26
C ASP A 69 12.78 5.76 -8.52
N TYR A 70 12.00 5.22 -7.58
CA TYR A 70 10.56 5.03 -7.76
C TYR A 70 9.74 5.47 -6.57
N ILE A 71 8.58 6.01 -6.88
CA ILE A 71 7.38 5.94 -6.04
C ILE A 71 6.47 4.88 -6.66
N LEU A 72 6.01 3.95 -5.84
CA LEU A 72 5.10 2.89 -6.23
C LEU A 72 3.76 3.15 -5.55
N ALA A 73 2.76 3.53 -6.33
CA ALA A 73 1.43 3.81 -5.81
C ALA A 73 0.51 2.60 -6.01
N SER A 74 -0.02 2.09 -4.91
CA SER A 74 -0.95 0.94 -4.94
C SER A 74 -2.26 1.31 -5.65
N HIS A 75 -2.78 2.51 -5.40
CA HIS A 75 -3.98 3.07 -6.03
C HIS A 75 -3.94 4.62 -6.02
N ALA A 76 -5.05 5.28 -6.33
CA ALA A 76 -5.06 6.72 -6.63
C ALA A 76 -5.66 7.60 -5.53
N ASP A 77 -5.77 7.11 -4.29
CA ASP A 77 -6.36 7.86 -3.20
C ASP A 77 -5.49 9.04 -2.73
N PRO A 78 -6.09 10.09 -2.15
CA PRO A 78 -5.35 11.29 -1.75
C PRO A 78 -4.29 11.05 -0.68
N ASP A 79 -4.48 10.09 0.21
CA ASP A 79 -3.53 9.69 1.24
C ASP A 79 -2.35 8.86 0.71
N ILE A 80 -2.37 8.54 -0.58
CA ILE A 80 -1.27 7.93 -1.32
C ILE A 80 -0.57 8.94 -2.24
N LEU A 81 -1.34 9.69 -3.03
CA LEU A 81 -0.78 10.48 -4.14
C LEU A 81 -0.76 11.99 -3.93
N ALA A 82 -1.47 12.56 -2.94
CA ALA A 82 -1.57 14.01 -2.85
C ALA A 82 -0.23 14.71 -2.59
N SER A 83 0.79 13.99 -2.12
CA SER A 83 2.16 14.55 -1.95
C SER A 83 3.06 14.40 -3.17
N VAL A 84 2.62 13.77 -4.26
CA VAL A 84 3.46 13.42 -5.42
C VAL A 84 4.21 14.62 -6.01
N ASN A 85 3.58 15.79 -6.06
CA ASN A 85 4.23 17.02 -6.55
C ASN A 85 5.46 17.41 -5.71
N LYS A 86 5.39 17.24 -4.39
CA LYS A 86 6.50 17.52 -3.48
C LYS A 86 7.67 16.56 -3.72
N TRP A 87 7.38 15.29 -3.99
CA TRP A 87 8.38 14.28 -4.34
C TRP A 87 9.03 14.57 -5.68
N PHE A 88 8.28 15.05 -6.68
CA PHE A 88 8.86 15.48 -7.95
C PHE A 88 9.79 16.69 -7.82
N VAL A 89 9.58 17.54 -6.83
CA VAL A 89 10.50 18.65 -6.52
C VAL A 89 11.73 18.17 -5.75
N ALA A 90 11.57 17.22 -4.83
CA ALA A 90 12.64 16.77 -3.93
C ALA A 90 13.58 15.73 -4.57
N SER A 91 13.16 15.08 -5.65
CA SER A 91 13.88 13.96 -6.27
C SER A 91 13.72 13.94 -7.79
N SER A 92 14.46 13.04 -8.46
CA SER A 92 14.29 12.70 -9.87
C SER A 92 13.45 11.41 -10.08
N CYS A 93 12.82 10.88 -9.02
CA CYS A 93 12.11 9.62 -9.04
C CYS A 93 11.00 9.59 -10.12
N LYS A 94 10.63 8.39 -10.52
CA LYS A 94 9.47 8.12 -11.36
C LYS A 94 8.33 7.60 -10.49
N VAL A 95 7.09 7.93 -10.85
CA VAL A 95 5.90 7.39 -10.20
C VAL A 95 5.34 6.26 -11.06
N MET A 96 5.18 5.10 -10.48
CA MET A 96 4.50 3.95 -11.09
C MET A 96 3.12 3.79 -10.48
N ILE A 97 2.11 3.79 -11.31
CA ILE A 97 0.70 3.68 -10.93
C ILE A 97 -0.06 2.95 -12.03
N SER A 98 -1.25 2.42 -11.74
CA SER A 98 -2.13 1.84 -12.77
C SER A 98 -2.21 2.73 -14.02
N SER A 99 -2.13 2.12 -15.20
CA SER A 99 -2.30 2.80 -16.48
C SER A 99 -3.63 3.56 -16.58
N LEU A 100 -4.66 3.15 -15.84
CA LEU A 100 -5.95 3.86 -15.75
C LEU A 100 -5.79 5.29 -15.22
N TRP A 101 -4.82 5.51 -14.31
CA TRP A 101 -4.66 6.76 -13.56
C TRP A 101 -3.56 7.67 -14.09
N THR A 102 -2.69 7.22 -15.00
CA THR A 102 -1.54 8.01 -15.48
C THR A 102 -1.93 9.40 -16.00
N ARG A 103 -3.09 9.53 -16.67
CA ARG A 103 -3.60 10.80 -17.19
C ARG A 103 -4.18 11.74 -16.13
N PHE A 104 -4.42 11.25 -14.91
CA PHE A 104 -4.95 12.04 -13.80
C PHE A 104 -3.85 12.56 -12.87
N VAL A 105 -2.71 11.88 -12.77
CA VAL A 105 -1.57 12.31 -11.94
C VAL A 105 -1.11 13.74 -12.27
N PRO A 106 -1.09 14.20 -13.54
CA PRO A 106 -0.74 15.60 -13.87
C PRO A 106 -1.60 16.64 -13.16
N HIS A 107 -2.86 16.32 -12.80
CA HIS A 107 -3.71 17.23 -12.02
C HIS A 107 -3.24 17.43 -10.58
N LEU A 108 -2.39 16.55 -10.06
CA LEU A 108 -1.79 16.62 -8.73
C LEU A 108 -0.46 17.37 -8.74
N THR A 109 0.05 17.75 -9.92
CA THR A 109 1.38 18.39 -10.08
C THR A 109 1.24 19.83 -10.54
N THR A 110 2.22 20.67 -10.20
CA THR A 110 2.26 22.08 -10.57
C THR A 110 3.56 22.42 -11.30
N GLY A 111 3.49 23.34 -12.28
CA GLY A 111 4.62 24.00 -12.91
C GLY A 111 5.18 23.23 -14.09
N LYS A 112 6.17 22.38 -13.90
CA LYS A 112 6.88 21.69 -15.00
C LYS A 112 6.09 20.48 -15.50
N ASP A 113 6.23 20.16 -16.79
CA ASP A 113 5.74 18.90 -17.34
C ASP A 113 6.53 17.72 -16.75
N ASN A 114 5.87 16.95 -15.89
CA ASN A 114 6.38 15.74 -15.27
C ASN A 114 5.81 14.46 -15.89
N THR A 115 5.08 14.53 -17.00
CA THR A 115 4.42 13.38 -17.63
C THR A 115 5.38 12.25 -17.98
N HIS A 116 6.62 12.59 -18.36
CA HIS A 116 7.68 11.62 -18.67
C HIS A 116 8.16 10.83 -17.43
N ARG A 117 7.79 11.25 -16.23
CA ARG A 117 8.11 10.60 -14.95
C ARG A 117 6.96 9.72 -14.44
N ILE A 118 5.82 9.71 -15.13
CA ILE A 118 4.64 8.93 -14.75
C ILE A 118 4.60 7.67 -15.62
N LEU A 119 4.79 6.52 -14.99
CA LEU A 119 4.83 5.23 -15.65
C LEU A 119 3.57 4.42 -15.32
N GLY A 120 2.88 3.94 -16.35
CA GLY A 120 1.69 3.12 -16.19
C GLY A 120 2.04 1.66 -15.94
N ILE A 121 1.46 1.08 -14.90
CA ILE A 121 1.46 -0.37 -14.67
C ILE A 121 0.29 -0.95 -15.49
N PRO A 122 0.54 -1.90 -16.40
CA PRO A 122 -0.53 -2.55 -17.16
C PRO A 122 -1.38 -3.45 -16.26
N ASP A 123 -2.64 -3.71 -16.65
CA ASP A 123 -3.61 -4.45 -15.83
C ASP A 123 -3.12 -5.83 -15.36
N GLN A 124 -2.24 -6.47 -16.13
CA GLN A 124 -1.67 -7.77 -15.78
C GLN A 124 -0.55 -7.68 -14.73
N GLY A 125 -0.19 -6.46 -14.32
CA GLY A 125 0.97 -6.23 -13.47
C GLY A 125 2.29 -6.18 -14.26
N THR A 126 3.38 -6.01 -13.55
CA THR A 126 4.71 -5.93 -14.16
C THR A 126 5.81 -6.28 -13.17
N VAL A 127 7.00 -6.54 -13.70
CA VAL A 127 8.23 -6.68 -12.91
C VAL A 127 8.95 -5.34 -12.88
N ILE A 128 9.26 -4.85 -11.69
CA ILE A 128 9.97 -3.59 -11.46
C ILE A 128 11.40 -3.95 -11.02
N ARG A 129 12.39 -3.46 -11.75
CA ARG A 129 13.79 -3.64 -11.37
C ARG A 129 14.19 -2.56 -10.37
N LEU A 130 14.82 -2.99 -9.27
CA LEU A 130 15.36 -2.11 -8.24
C LEU A 130 16.76 -2.61 -7.87
N GLY A 131 17.80 -1.84 -8.18
CA GLY A 131 19.18 -2.27 -7.98
C GLY A 131 19.47 -3.62 -8.63
N ASN A 132 19.86 -4.60 -7.82
CA ASN A 132 20.13 -5.98 -8.24
C ASN A 132 18.91 -6.90 -8.07
N SER A 133 17.83 -6.40 -7.46
CA SER A 133 16.61 -7.14 -7.17
C SER A 133 15.46 -6.79 -8.12
N LYS A 134 14.32 -7.37 -7.87
CA LYS A 134 13.06 -7.10 -8.57
C LYS A 134 11.90 -7.12 -7.61
N LEU A 135 10.95 -6.23 -7.82
CA LEU A 135 9.65 -6.22 -7.19
C LEU A 135 8.60 -6.67 -8.19
N LEU A 136 7.52 -7.25 -7.72
CA LEU A 136 6.39 -7.63 -8.56
C LEU A 136 5.21 -6.71 -8.25
N ALA A 137 4.74 -5.95 -9.24
CA ALA A 137 3.45 -5.28 -9.17
C ALA A 137 2.36 -6.28 -9.53
N LEU A 138 1.58 -6.71 -8.56
CA LEU A 138 0.54 -7.73 -8.67
C LEU A 138 -0.83 -7.07 -8.85
N PRO A 139 -1.66 -7.52 -9.80
CA PRO A 139 -3.01 -6.97 -9.96
C PRO A 139 -3.87 -7.29 -8.72
N ALA A 140 -4.47 -6.26 -8.15
CA ALA A 140 -5.38 -6.35 -7.01
C ALA A 140 -6.66 -5.53 -7.27
N HIS A 141 -7.10 -5.52 -8.53
CA HIS A 141 -8.21 -4.72 -9.00
C HIS A 141 -9.47 -4.96 -8.18
N PHE A 142 -10.13 -3.87 -7.80
CA PHE A 142 -11.32 -3.87 -6.97
C PHE A 142 -11.12 -4.33 -5.50
N LEU A 143 -9.86 -4.33 -5.02
CA LEU A 143 -9.49 -4.59 -3.63
C LEU A 143 -8.80 -3.37 -2.93
N HIS A 144 -9.31 -2.10 -2.85
CA HIS A 144 -10.68 -1.67 -3.10
C HIS A 144 -10.85 -0.88 -4.41
N ALA A 145 -9.83 -0.22 -4.93
CA ALA A 145 -9.93 0.59 -6.14
C ALA A 145 -9.86 -0.26 -7.42
N GLU A 146 -10.48 0.22 -8.50
CA GLU A 146 -10.56 -0.49 -9.79
C GLU A 146 -9.18 -0.73 -10.43
N GLY A 147 -8.23 0.14 -10.21
CA GLY A 147 -6.86 0.04 -10.70
C GLY A 147 -5.86 -0.27 -9.60
N ASN A 148 -6.25 -1.02 -8.58
CA ASN A 148 -5.40 -1.34 -7.45
C ASN A 148 -4.31 -2.34 -7.81
N PHE A 149 -3.10 -2.10 -7.28
CA PHE A 149 -1.96 -3.01 -7.33
C PHE A 149 -1.43 -3.27 -5.92
N GLN A 150 -0.80 -4.40 -5.75
CA GLN A 150 0.01 -4.73 -4.60
C GLN A 150 1.45 -4.96 -5.04
N PHE A 151 2.40 -4.73 -4.14
CA PHE A 151 3.81 -4.92 -4.47
C PHE A 151 4.35 -6.07 -3.63
N TYR A 152 4.94 -7.06 -4.31
CA TYR A 152 5.60 -8.17 -3.62
C TYR A 152 7.11 -8.08 -3.82
N ASP A 153 7.83 -8.17 -2.73
CA ASP A 153 9.28 -8.24 -2.70
C ASP A 153 9.74 -9.68 -2.44
N PRO A 154 10.27 -10.39 -3.44
CA PRO A 154 10.72 -11.78 -3.27
C PRO A 154 11.94 -11.93 -2.37
N VAL A 155 12.74 -10.88 -2.16
CA VAL A 155 13.94 -10.93 -1.31
C VAL A 155 13.52 -10.96 0.16
N SER A 156 12.71 -10.00 0.58
CA SER A 156 12.20 -9.93 1.95
C SER A 156 10.99 -10.81 2.20
N LYS A 157 10.35 -11.33 1.14
CA LYS A 157 9.09 -12.09 1.16
C LYS A 157 7.92 -11.30 1.77
N ILE A 158 7.94 -10.00 1.58
CA ILE A 158 6.90 -9.08 2.06
C ILE A 158 5.94 -8.75 0.92
N LEU A 159 4.63 -8.86 1.21
CA LEU A 159 3.56 -8.35 0.39
C LEU A 159 3.06 -7.02 0.96
N PHE A 160 3.25 -5.93 0.22
CA PHE A 160 2.68 -4.60 0.50
C PHE A 160 1.29 -4.57 -0.10
N SER A 161 0.28 -4.68 0.76
CA SER A 161 -1.08 -5.03 0.32
C SER A 161 -1.99 -3.83 0.07
N GLY A 162 -1.46 -2.58 0.13
CA GLY A 162 -2.28 -1.38 0.05
C GLY A 162 -3.38 -1.44 1.11
N ASP A 163 -4.60 -1.13 0.74
CA ASP A 163 -5.73 -1.11 1.67
C ASP A 163 -6.27 -2.48 2.06
N LEU A 164 -5.87 -3.53 1.37
CA LEU A 164 -6.27 -4.87 1.77
C LEU A 164 -5.53 -5.28 3.04
N GLY A 165 -6.24 -5.39 4.15
CA GLY A 165 -5.70 -5.59 5.49
C GLY A 165 -5.85 -4.36 6.39
N THR A 166 -6.42 -3.26 5.88
CA THR A 166 -6.75 -2.07 6.68
C THR A 166 -7.42 -2.46 7.98
N SER A 167 -6.85 -2.02 9.09
CA SER A 167 -7.44 -2.20 10.42
C SER A 167 -7.52 -0.87 11.16
N LEU A 168 -8.72 -0.58 11.70
CA LEU A 168 -8.98 0.62 12.50
C LEU A 168 -8.57 0.35 13.95
N ILE A 169 -7.34 0.67 14.27
CA ILE A 169 -6.73 0.50 15.60
C ILE A 169 -6.09 1.81 16.06
N PRO A 170 -5.82 2.00 17.37
CA PRO A 170 -5.04 3.14 17.83
C PRO A 170 -3.69 3.23 17.12
N HIS A 171 -3.28 4.44 16.75
CA HIS A 171 -2.08 4.66 15.92
C HIS A 171 -0.80 4.09 16.58
N GLU A 172 -0.72 4.10 17.92
CA GLU A 172 0.42 3.55 18.67
C GLU A 172 0.59 2.03 18.47
N GLN A 173 -0.48 1.35 18.06
CA GLN A 173 -0.48 -0.09 17.82
C GLN A 173 -0.16 -0.47 16.38
N ALA A 174 -0.15 0.48 15.45
CA ALA A 174 0.04 0.19 14.02
C ALA A 174 1.41 -0.43 13.71
N ALA A 175 2.44 -0.10 14.49
CA ALA A 175 3.79 -0.64 14.34
C ALA A 175 3.92 -2.10 14.84
N GLU A 176 3.01 -2.55 15.69
CA GLU A 176 3.06 -3.89 16.28
C GLU A 176 2.43 -4.93 15.33
N PRO A 177 2.98 -6.15 15.27
CA PRO A 177 2.37 -7.21 14.48
C PRO A 177 1.09 -7.73 15.15
N VAL A 178 0.15 -8.19 14.34
CA VAL A 178 -1.05 -8.90 14.81
C VAL A 178 -0.64 -10.20 15.50
N THR A 179 -0.96 -10.35 16.78
CA THR A 179 -0.63 -11.52 17.58
C THR A 179 -1.75 -12.56 17.63
N ASP A 180 -3.01 -12.12 17.52
CA ASP A 180 -4.21 -12.97 17.45
C ASP A 180 -5.07 -12.49 16.28
N PHE A 181 -5.00 -13.24 15.18
CA PHE A 181 -5.69 -12.90 13.94
C PHE A 181 -7.21 -12.81 14.13
N TYR A 182 -7.81 -13.80 14.79
CA TYR A 182 -9.27 -13.86 14.89
C TYR A 182 -9.85 -12.75 15.77
N SER A 183 -9.15 -12.39 16.84
CA SER A 183 -9.51 -11.22 17.65
C SER A 183 -9.31 -9.89 16.88
N HIS A 184 -8.37 -9.86 15.92
CA HIS A 184 -8.07 -8.67 15.12
C HIS A 184 -9.11 -8.42 14.02
N VAL A 185 -9.80 -9.43 13.51
CA VAL A 185 -10.80 -9.35 12.42
C VAL A 185 -11.84 -8.26 12.68
N ARG A 186 -12.27 -8.05 13.91
CA ARG A 186 -13.25 -7.00 14.27
C ARG A 186 -12.80 -5.57 13.88
N HIS A 187 -11.49 -5.35 13.78
CA HIS A 187 -10.92 -4.05 13.39
C HIS A 187 -10.84 -3.87 11.86
N MET A 188 -10.96 -4.96 11.11
CA MET A 188 -10.87 -4.99 9.65
C MET A 188 -12.22 -5.14 8.96
N GLU A 189 -13.14 -5.92 9.54
CA GLU A 189 -14.33 -6.42 8.85
C GLU A 189 -15.20 -5.31 8.27
N ALA A 190 -15.46 -4.25 9.04
CA ALA A 190 -16.35 -3.17 8.61
C ALA A 190 -15.83 -2.46 7.36
N PHE A 191 -14.53 -2.16 7.32
CA PHE A 191 -13.88 -1.57 6.16
C PHE A 191 -13.98 -2.49 4.95
N HIS A 192 -13.53 -3.73 5.06
CA HIS A 192 -13.49 -4.66 3.94
C HIS A 192 -14.87 -4.98 3.38
N ARG A 193 -15.87 -5.16 4.25
CA ARG A 193 -17.26 -5.39 3.82
C ARG A 193 -17.84 -4.20 3.06
N ARG A 194 -17.38 -2.97 3.33
CA ARG A 194 -17.89 -1.76 2.67
C ARG A 194 -17.15 -1.44 1.38
N TYR A 195 -15.81 -1.54 1.39
CA TYR A 195 -14.97 -0.99 0.32
C TYR A 195 -14.53 -2.01 -0.72
N ILE A 196 -14.37 -3.29 -0.37
CA ILE A 196 -14.04 -4.34 -1.33
C ILE A 196 -15.29 -4.67 -2.17
N VAL A 197 -15.11 -4.83 -3.50
CA VAL A 197 -16.26 -4.89 -4.41
C VAL A 197 -17.05 -6.19 -4.30
N SER A 198 -16.40 -7.35 -4.16
CA SER A 198 -17.09 -8.64 -4.04
C SER A 198 -16.15 -9.78 -3.61
N ARG A 199 -16.72 -10.84 -3.07
CA ARG A 199 -16.04 -12.11 -2.79
C ARG A 199 -15.35 -12.72 -4.01
N LYS A 200 -15.89 -12.48 -5.20
CA LYS A 200 -15.30 -13.00 -6.44
C LYS A 200 -13.86 -12.54 -6.62
N VAL A 201 -13.60 -11.25 -6.46
CA VAL A 201 -12.23 -10.70 -6.60
C VAL A 201 -11.34 -11.11 -5.43
N CYS A 202 -11.88 -11.24 -4.21
CA CYS A 202 -11.17 -11.78 -3.06
C CYS A 202 -10.61 -13.18 -3.34
N ARG A 203 -11.43 -14.06 -3.94
CA ARG A 203 -11.02 -15.42 -4.32
C ARG A 203 -9.96 -15.43 -5.42
N PHE A 204 -10.06 -14.55 -6.43
CA PHE A 204 -9.03 -14.43 -7.46
C PHE A 204 -7.69 -14.01 -6.86
N TRP A 205 -7.72 -13.03 -5.98
CA TRP A 205 -6.55 -12.58 -5.26
C TRP A 205 -5.93 -13.69 -4.40
N ALA A 206 -6.73 -14.36 -3.58
CA ALA A 206 -6.26 -15.45 -2.72
C ALA A 206 -5.57 -16.57 -3.52
N ASN A 207 -6.17 -16.98 -4.65
CA ASN A 207 -5.58 -17.98 -5.54
C ASN A 207 -4.25 -17.55 -6.16
N MET A 208 -4.10 -16.26 -6.45
CA MET A 208 -2.85 -15.70 -6.98
C MET A 208 -1.76 -15.66 -5.91
N VAL A 209 -2.04 -15.08 -4.73
CA VAL A 209 -1.01 -14.86 -3.71
C VAL A 209 -0.55 -16.14 -3.02
N ARG A 210 -1.38 -17.20 -3.02
CA ARG A 210 -0.95 -18.54 -2.55
C ARG A 210 0.17 -19.17 -3.38
N GLN A 211 0.48 -18.63 -4.55
CA GLN A 211 1.60 -19.07 -5.38
C GLN A 211 2.93 -18.40 -4.97
N LEU A 212 2.89 -17.47 -4.03
CA LEU A 212 4.04 -16.71 -3.55
C LEU A 212 4.50 -17.22 -2.17
N ASP A 213 5.79 -17.10 -1.90
CA ASP A 213 6.37 -17.40 -0.57
C ASP A 213 6.33 -16.16 0.32
N ILE A 214 5.15 -15.85 0.86
CA ILE A 214 4.92 -14.66 1.67
C ILE A 214 5.15 -14.99 3.15
N GLU A 215 6.02 -14.22 3.81
CA GLU A 215 6.28 -14.29 5.25
C GLU A 215 5.67 -13.14 6.04
N GLN A 216 5.39 -12.00 5.35
CA GLN A 216 4.69 -10.87 5.95
C GLN A 216 3.72 -10.25 4.95
N ILE A 217 2.56 -9.80 5.44
CA ILE A 217 1.65 -8.90 4.72
C ILE A 217 1.60 -7.59 5.50
N VAL A 218 1.86 -6.49 4.81
CA VAL A 218 1.92 -5.14 5.40
C VAL A 218 0.93 -4.22 4.69
N PRO A 219 -0.21 -3.91 5.32
CA PRO A 219 -1.21 -3.01 4.77
C PRO A 219 -0.80 -1.54 4.94
N GLN A 220 -1.41 -0.67 4.15
CA GLN A 220 -1.22 0.78 4.24
C GLN A 220 -1.81 1.36 5.53
N HIS A 221 -2.82 0.73 6.12
CA HIS A 221 -3.44 1.18 7.37
C HIS A 221 -3.46 0.07 8.41
N GLY A 222 -3.05 0.41 9.64
CA GLY A 222 -3.09 -0.49 10.78
C GLY A 222 -1.93 -1.48 10.85
N ALA A 223 -2.14 -2.64 11.48
CA ALA A 223 -1.11 -3.58 11.87
C ALA A 223 -0.76 -4.59 10.77
N ARG A 224 0.48 -5.07 10.78
CA ARG A 224 1.01 -6.08 9.85
C ARG A 224 0.76 -7.51 10.33
N PHE A 225 0.70 -8.45 9.38
CA PHE A 225 0.59 -9.88 9.63
C PHE A 225 1.96 -10.53 9.41
N VAL A 226 2.52 -11.14 10.46
CA VAL A 226 3.89 -11.68 10.45
C VAL A 226 3.87 -13.17 10.72
N GLY A 227 4.61 -13.91 9.88
CA GLY A 227 4.72 -15.36 9.96
C GLY A 227 3.67 -16.09 9.11
N ARG A 228 4.04 -17.29 8.68
CA ARG A 228 3.24 -18.07 7.72
C ARG A 228 1.82 -18.34 8.19
N GLN A 229 1.61 -18.57 9.47
CA GLN A 229 0.26 -18.84 10.01
C GLN A 229 -0.64 -17.60 9.89
N ALA A 230 -0.17 -16.42 10.35
CA ALA A 230 -0.95 -15.18 10.26
C ALA A 230 -1.25 -14.80 8.80
N VAL A 231 -0.28 -15.01 7.90
CA VAL A 231 -0.46 -14.80 6.45
C VAL A 231 -1.53 -15.73 5.89
N GLN A 232 -1.51 -17.02 6.23
CA GLN A 232 -2.50 -17.99 5.74
C GLN A 232 -3.90 -17.73 6.32
N ASP A 233 -4.00 -17.36 7.60
CA ASP A 233 -5.27 -16.99 8.24
C ASP A 233 -5.87 -15.75 7.53
N PHE A 234 -5.04 -14.74 7.25
CA PHE A 234 -5.47 -13.54 6.52
C PHE A 234 -5.95 -13.88 5.10
N ILE A 235 -5.18 -14.64 4.33
CA ILE A 235 -5.57 -15.05 2.95
C ILE A 235 -6.89 -15.82 2.97
N SER A 236 -7.05 -16.74 3.94
CA SER A 236 -8.26 -17.56 4.07
C SER A 236 -9.47 -16.74 4.47
N TRP A 237 -9.28 -15.75 5.35
CA TRP A 237 -10.33 -14.82 5.73
C TRP A 237 -10.80 -13.96 4.55
N VAL A 238 -9.86 -13.39 3.79
CA VAL A 238 -10.18 -12.61 2.57
C VAL A 238 -10.94 -13.47 1.56
N GLU A 239 -10.50 -14.70 1.30
CA GLU A 239 -11.17 -15.61 0.36
C GLU A 239 -12.62 -15.89 0.74
N GLY A 240 -12.90 -15.97 2.05
CA GLY A 240 -14.24 -16.24 2.59
C GLY A 240 -15.15 -15.01 2.70
N LEU A 241 -14.61 -13.80 2.52
CA LEU A 241 -15.30 -12.56 2.83
C LEU A 241 -16.48 -12.29 1.86
N GLU A 242 -17.66 -12.05 2.42
CA GLU A 242 -18.80 -11.46 1.70
C GLU A 242 -18.78 -9.95 1.86
N CYS A 243 -18.72 -9.21 0.75
CA CYS A 243 -18.45 -7.77 0.77
C CYS A 243 -19.06 -7.05 -0.43
N GLY A 244 -19.10 -5.73 -0.35
CA GLY A 244 -19.54 -4.85 -1.43
C GLY A 244 -20.89 -5.27 -2.02
N VAL A 245 -20.87 -5.58 -3.32
CA VAL A 245 -22.10 -5.93 -4.06
C VAL A 245 -22.73 -7.26 -3.63
N ASP A 246 -21.98 -8.16 -2.98
CA ASP A 246 -22.55 -9.40 -2.45
C ASP A 246 -23.58 -9.12 -1.33
N LEU A 247 -23.41 -8.00 -0.62
CA LEU A 247 -24.25 -7.58 0.50
C LEU A 247 -25.35 -6.59 0.11
N MET A 248 -25.33 -6.10 -1.13
CA MET A 248 -26.27 -5.06 -1.58
C MET A 248 -27.61 -5.65 -1.98
N THR A 249 -28.66 -4.91 -1.67
CA THR A 249 -30.02 -5.18 -2.13
C THR A 249 -30.63 -3.91 -2.74
N GLN A 250 -31.79 -4.03 -3.39
CA GLN A 250 -32.51 -2.87 -3.93
C GLN A 250 -32.79 -1.80 -2.86
N ASN A 251 -32.86 -2.18 -1.59
CA ASN A 251 -33.07 -1.24 -0.47
C ASN A 251 -31.93 -0.24 -0.30
N ALA A 252 -30.73 -0.53 -0.81
CA ALA A 252 -29.61 0.41 -0.82
C ALA A 252 -29.75 1.55 -1.84
N TYR A 253 -30.70 1.43 -2.78
CA TYR A 253 -30.94 2.40 -3.86
C TYR A 253 -32.39 2.88 -3.81
N GLN A 254 -32.71 3.73 -2.85
CA GLN A 254 -34.01 4.34 -2.72
C GLN A 254 -33.85 5.85 -2.76
N VAL A 255 -34.92 6.53 -3.29
CA VAL A 255 -34.99 7.99 -3.23
C VAL A 255 -35.19 8.40 -1.77
N PRO A 256 -34.35 9.29 -1.21
CA PRO A 256 -34.56 9.80 0.15
C PRO A 256 -35.92 10.47 0.29
N ASN A 257 -36.57 10.22 1.43
CA ASN A 257 -37.89 10.85 1.76
C ASN A 257 -37.66 12.20 2.43
#